data_be6948c1cc53c040219d22d5cbeccbdd
#
_entry.id   be6948c1cc53c040219d22d5cbeccbdd
#
_cell.length_a   1.000
_cell.length_b   1.000
_cell.length_c   1.000
_cell.angle_alpha   90.00
_cell.angle_beta   90.00
_cell.angle_gamma   90.00
#
_symmetry.space_group_name_H-M   'P 1'
#
loop_
_entity.id
_entity.type
_entity.pdbx_description
1 polymer ?
#
loop_
_entity_poly.entity_id
_entity_poly.type
_entity_poly.pdbx_seq_one_letter_code
_entity_poly.pdbx_strand_id
1 'polypeptide(L)'
;MKKTLLLLILVIAVASCTKKQNPFAWNKDRVGHLTKEMMVYQLDSLYSNDSIVKNIKGDEFSNGPSAIEIYEKGGKHLLTLTPVEEDSTSTIEYVRIRDNRYTTEKGITIESDYKTISAAYNVSSIDNMIKDAVVRIDDQNFYFTISKDLLPPEIRFDMTAPIEKTMIPDTAAPKYVFVSW
;
A
#
# COMPACT_ATOMS: atom_id res chain seq x y z
N MET A 1 17.54 -53.09 -5.75
CA MET A 1 18.35 -51.89 -5.95
C MET A 1 17.61 -50.78 -6.73
N LYS A 2 16.85 -51.02 -7.81
CA LYS A 2 16.10 -50.01 -8.56
C LYS A 2 14.95 -49.32 -7.78
N LYS A 3 14.26 -50.07 -6.87
CA LYS A 3 13.14 -49.55 -6.05
C LYS A 3 13.60 -48.61 -4.91
N THR A 4 14.78 -48.84 -4.35
CA THR A 4 15.38 -47.96 -3.32
C THR A 4 15.91 -46.65 -3.88
N LEU A 5 16.39 -46.66 -5.11
CA LEU A 5 16.84 -45.46 -5.81
C LEU A 5 15.66 -44.51 -6.15
N LEU A 6 14.49 -45.09 -6.52
CA LEU A 6 13.28 -44.35 -6.82
C LEU A 6 12.71 -43.63 -5.58
N LEU A 7 12.81 -44.29 -4.40
CA LEU A 7 12.35 -43.71 -3.11
C LEU A 7 13.24 -42.54 -2.66
N LEU A 8 14.56 -42.59 -2.97
CA LEU A 8 15.51 -41.52 -2.61
C LEU A 8 15.29 -40.26 -3.45
N ILE A 9 14.88 -40.38 -4.70
CA ILE A 9 14.59 -39.28 -5.59
C ILE A 9 13.31 -38.54 -5.16
N LEU A 10 12.32 -39.26 -4.64
CA LEU A 10 11.05 -38.67 -4.18
C LEU A 10 11.18 -37.82 -2.90
N VAL A 11 12.16 -38.11 -2.05
CA VAL A 11 12.41 -37.38 -0.80
C VAL A 11 13.10 -36.02 -1.05
N ILE A 12 13.84 -35.87 -2.16
CA ILE A 12 14.56 -34.63 -2.49
C ILE A 12 13.60 -33.57 -3.06
N ALA A 13 12.45 -33.96 -3.60
CA ALA A 13 11.50 -33.03 -4.23
C ALA A 13 10.68 -32.18 -3.23
N VAL A 14 10.69 -32.48 -1.93
CA VAL A 14 9.93 -31.73 -0.91
C VAL A 14 10.74 -30.69 -0.13
N ALA A 15 12.03 -30.52 -0.42
CA ALA A 15 12.82 -29.41 0.12
C ALA A 15 12.59 -28.11 -0.70
N SER A 16 11.32 -27.76 -0.97
CA SER A 16 10.95 -26.43 -1.42
C SER A 16 11.26 -25.45 -0.28
N CYS A 17 12.40 -24.78 -0.34
CA CYS A 17 12.69 -23.64 0.53
C CYS A 17 11.59 -22.59 0.31
N THR A 18 10.59 -22.57 1.16
CA THR A 18 9.69 -21.43 1.28
C THR A 18 10.55 -20.25 1.74
N LYS A 19 10.93 -19.38 0.79
CA LYS A 19 11.56 -18.10 1.13
C LYS A 19 10.65 -17.42 2.16
N LYS A 20 11.19 -17.17 3.35
CA LYS A 20 10.46 -16.49 4.42
C LYS A 20 9.98 -15.15 3.86
N GLN A 21 8.67 -15.00 3.71
CA GLN A 21 8.07 -13.83 3.09
C GLN A 21 8.37 -12.60 3.95
N ASN A 22 8.92 -11.53 3.36
CA ASN A 22 9.15 -10.30 4.09
C ASN A 22 7.79 -9.69 4.52
N PRO A 23 7.53 -9.53 5.82
CA PRO A 23 6.27 -9.01 6.35
C PRO A 23 6.04 -7.54 6.00
N PHE A 24 7.05 -6.82 5.56
CA PHE A 24 6.98 -5.43 5.14
C PHE A 24 7.18 -5.22 3.63
N ALA A 25 7.16 -6.29 2.83
CA ALA A 25 7.15 -6.13 1.38
C ALA A 25 5.74 -5.79 0.88
N TRP A 26 5.64 -4.88 -0.10
CA TRP A 26 4.38 -4.56 -0.75
C TRP A 26 4.51 -4.41 -2.26
N ASN A 27 3.44 -4.69 -2.96
CA ASN A 27 3.29 -4.54 -4.39
C ASN A 27 1.80 -4.38 -4.74
N LYS A 28 1.44 -4.44 -6.02
CA LYS A 28 0.06 -4.30 -6.49
C LYS A 28 -0.92 -5.38 -5.97
N ASP A 29 -0.44 -6.56 -5.57
CA ASP A 29 -1.29 -7.70 -5.19
C ASP A 29 -1.31 -7.94 -3.68
N ARG A 30 -0.38 -7.33 -2.91
CA ARG A 30 -0.28 -7.53 -1.47
C ARG A 30 0.42 -6.39 -0.73
N VAL A 31 0.11 -6.24 0.54
CA VAL A 31 0.82 -5.37 1.51
C VAL A 31 1.16 -6.21 2.75
N GLY A 32 2.43 -6.56 2.91
CA GLY A 32 2.87 -7.48 3.95
C GLY A 32 2.22 -8.86 3.79
N HIS A 33 1.40 -9.25 4.76
CA HIS A 33 0.63 -10.49 4.74
C HIS A 33 -0.78 -10.32 4.14
N LEU A 34 -1.26 -9.09 4.01
CA LEU A 34 -2.58 -8.80 3.47
C LEU A 34 -2.58 -8.93 1.94
N THR A 35 -3.57 -9.62 1.37
CA THR A 35 -3.82 -9.74 -0.07
C THR A 35 -5.20 -9.18 -0.43
N LYS A 36 -5.42 -8.88 -1.69
CA LYS A 36 -6.66 -8.29 -2.19
C LYS A 36 -7.90 -9.20 -2.04
N GLU A 37 -7.71 -10.51 -1.92
CA GLU A 37 -8.80 -11.48 -1.73
C GLU A 37 -9.21 -11.63 -0.26
N MET A 38 -8.43 -11.07 0.69
CA MET A 38 -8.72 -11.21 2.11
C MET A 38 -9.92 -10.38 2.54
N MET A 39 -10.75 -10.98 3.37
CA MET A 39 -11.95 -10.38 3.93
C MET A 39 -11.68 -9.83 5.34
N VAL A 40 -12.51 -8.87 5.75
CA VAL A 40 -12.37 -8.19 7.05
C VAL A 40 -12.33 -9.15 8.24
N TYR A 41 -13.13 -10.25 8.22
CA TYR A 41 -13.12 -11.23 9.33
C TYR A 41 -11.79 -11.98 9.49
N GLN A 42 -10.95 -12.05 8.43
CA GLN A 42 -9.67 -12.74 8.47
C GLN A 42 -8.57 -11.90 9.13
N LEU A 43 -8.79 -10.59 9.28
CA LEU A 43 -7.79 -9.67 9.83
C LEU A 43 -7.40 -10.03 11.28
N ASP A 44 -8.36 -10.49 12.10
CA ASP A 44 -8.09 -10.85 13.50
C ASP A 44 -7.09 -12.02 13.61
N SER A 45 -7.16 -12.98 12.68
CA SER A 45 -6.19 -14.08 12.61
C SER A 45 -4.86 -13.64 12.02
N LEU A 46 -4.90 -12.81 10.97
CA LEU A 46 -3.70 -12.33 10.26
C LEU A 46 -2.82 -11.45 11.15
N TYR A 47 -3.43 -10.58 11.93
CA TYR A 47 -2.79 -9.63 12.84
C TYR A 47 -2.96 -10.01 14.31
N SER A 48 -2.96 -11.33 14.63
CA SER A 48 -3.20 -11.84 15.99
C SER A 48 -2.18 -11.36 17.03
N ASN A 49 -1.00 -10.90 16.60
CA ASN A 49 0.03 -10.33 17.47
C ASN A 49 0.00 -8.78 17.53
N ASP A 50 -0.88 -8.16 16.77
CA ASP A 50 -1.00 -6.72 16.61
C ASP A 50 -2.32 -6.21 17.22
N SER A 51 -2.50 -4.91 17.25
CA SER A 51 -3.76 -4.29 17.69
C SER A 51 -4.55 -3.84 16.49
N ILE A 52 -5.84 -4.25 16.43
CA ILE A 52 -6.78 -3.84 15.40
C ILE A 52 -7.84 -2.95 16.01
N VAL A 53 -7.99 -1.73 15.49
CA VAL A 53 -9.06 -0.81 15.86
C VAL A 53 -10.05 -0.73 14.70
N LYS A 54 -11.24 -1.31 14.88
CA LYS A 54 -12.34 -1.31 13.90
C LYS A 54 -13.33 -0.20 14.25
N ASN A 55 -14.03 0.33 13.26
CA ASN A 55 -15.07 1.35 13.41
C ASN A 55 -14.57 2.73 13.86
N ILE A 56 -13.42 3.15 13.39
CA ILE A 56 -13.09 4.57 13.43
C ILE A 56 -14.07 5.25 12.48
N LYS A 57 -15.15 5.82 13.05
CA LYS A 57 -16.00 6.75 12.30
C LYS A 57 -15.07 7.84 11.81
N GLY A 58 -14.97 8.01 10.48
CA GLY A 58 -14.33 9.17 9.91
C GLY A 58 -14.90 10.43 10.57
N ASP A 59 -14.18 11.54 10.49
CA ASP A 59 -14.67 12.86 10.91
C ASP A 59 -16.14 12.98 10.55
N GLU A 60 -16.98 13.53 11.45
CA GLU A 60 -18.46 13.61 11.31
C GLU A 60 -18.93 14.18 9.96
N PHE A 61 -18.02 14.73 9.18
CA PHE A 61 -18.23 15.27 7.84
C PHE A 61 -17.80 14.34 6.68
N SER A 62 -17.20 13.17 6.97
CA SER A 62 -16.83 12.19 5.95
C SER A 62 -17.87 11.07 5.90
N ASN A 63 -18.68 11.04 4.84
CA ASN A 63 -19.57 9.91 4.50
C ASN A 63 -18.78 8.71 3.94
N GLY A 64 -17.52 8.58 4.33
CA GLY A 64 -16.66 7.48 3.87
C GLY A 64 -16.85 6.21 4.71
N PRO A 65 -16.53 5.04 4.16
CA PRO A 65 -16.58 3.79 4.89
C PRO A 65 -15.63 3.81 6.09
N SER A 66 -16.00 3.08 7.15
CA SER A 66 -15.23 3.01 8.40
C SER A 66 -13.84 2.45 8.14
N ALA A 67 -12.81 3.15 8.59
CA ALA A 67 -11.43 2.68 8.48
C ALA A 67 -11.09 1.66 9.57
N ILE A 68 -10.23 0.71 9.24
CA ILE A 68 -9.65 -0.27 10.16
C ILE A 68 -8.17 0.08 10.31
N GLU A 69 -7.74 0.38 11.53
CA GLU A 69 -6.36 0.75 11.82
C GLU A 69 -5.60 -0.46 12.39
N ILE A 70 -4.42 -0.74 11.86
CA ILE A 70 -3.53 -1.82 12.33
C ILE A 70 -2.32 -1.19 13.00
N TYR A 71 -2.09 -1.57 14.25
CA TYR A 71 -0.95 -1.12 15.06
C TYR A 71 -0.11 -2.31 15.50
N GLU A 72 1.20 -2.23 15.34
CA GLU A 72 2.13 -3.18 15.92
C GLU A 72 2.00 -3.20 17.45
N LYS A 73 2.23 -4.35 18.07
CA LYS A 73 2.30 -4.44 19.52
C LYS A 73 3.38 -3.47 20.03
N GLY A 74 2.96 -2.46 20.78
CA GLY A 74 3.81 -1.33 21.17
C GLY A 74 3.36 0.01 20.59
N GLY A 75 2.31 0.00 19.74
CA GLY A 75 1.57 1.19 19.33
C GLY A 75 2.01 1.85 18.03
N LYS A 76 2.99 1.28 17.29
CA LYS A 76 3.38 1.84 15.99
C LYS A 76 2.29 1.57 14.95
N HIS A 77 1.83 2.61 14.27
CA HIS A 77 0.80 2.51 13.23
C HIS A 77 1.38 1.89 11.96
N LEU A 78 0.83 0.76 11.54
CA LEU A 78 1.30 0.00 10.39
C LEU A 78 0.52 0.34 9.13
N LEU A 79 -0.81 0.19 9.17
CA LEU A 79 -1.70 0.31 8.03
C LEU A 79 -3.03 0.95 8.45
N THR A 80 -3.66 1.68 7.52
CA THR A 80 -5.07 2.03 7.55
C THR A 80 -5.75 1.30 6.39
N LEU A 81 -6.79 0.52 6.67
CA LEU A 81 -7.52 -0.28 5.70
C LEU A 81 -8.93 0.30 5.52
N THR A 82 -9.36 0.43 4.29
CA THR A 82 -10.73 0.83 3.94
C THR A 82 -11.42 -0.35 3.27
N PRO A 83 -12.43 -0.98 3.88
CA PRO A 83 -13.20 -2.04 3.24
C PRO A 83 -14.13 -1.47 2.16
N VAL A 84 -14.53 -2.32 1.21
CA VAL A 84 -15.53 -1.96 0.17
C VAL A 84 -16.88 -1.65 0.82
N GLU A 85 -17.28 -2.46 1.82
CA GLU A 85 -18.52 -2.32 2.58
C GLU A 85 -18.25 -2.49 4.09
N GLU A 86 -19.15 -1.97 4.93
CA GLU A 86 -19.01 -2.02 6.40
C GLU A 86 -19.48 -3.37 6.99
N ASP A 87 -19.05 -4.48 6.40
CA ASP A 87 -19.34 -5.81 6.92
C ASP A 87 -18.09 -6.70 6.99
N SER A 88 -18.20 -7.80 7.73
CA SER A 88 -17.10 -8.71 7.99
C SER A 88 -16.70 -9.55 6.78
N THR A 89 -17.58 -9.69 5.78
CA THR A 89 -17.34 -10.48 4.54
C THR A 89 -16.82 -9.61 3.40
N SER A 90 -16.77 -8.29 3.61
CA SER A 90 -16.20 -7.35 2.66
C SER A 90 -14.70 -7.57 2.47
N THR A 91 -14.23 -7.34 1.26
CA THR A 91 -12.78 -7.23 0.96
C THR A 91 -12.29 -5.81 1.26
N ILE A 92 -10.97 -5.63 1.19
CA ILE A 92 -10.33 -4.31 1.38
C ILE A 92 -10.20 -3.63 0.03
N GLU A 93 -10.67 -2.39 -0.08
CA GLU A 93 -10.57 -1.56 -1.28
C GLU A 93 -9.28 -0.74 -1.30
N TYR A 94 -8.93 -0.12 -0.16
CA TYR A 94 -7.71 0.69 -0.05
C TYR A 94 -6.88 0.28 1.15
N VAL A 95 -5.58 0.22 0.94
CA VAL A 95 -4.57 0.07 2.00
C VAL A 95 -3.67 1.30 1.98
N ARG A 96 -3.75 2.13 3.03
CA ARG A 96 -2.81 3.23 3.24
C ARG A 96 -1.65 2.73 4.09
N ILE A 97 -0.44 2.84 3.56
CA ILE A 97 0.79 2.47 4.26
C ILE A 97 1.18 3.60 5.21
N ARG A 98 1.47 3.24 6.48
CA ARG A 98 1.78 4.19 7.57
C ARG A 98 3.19 4.05 8.12
N ASP A 99 3.84 2.91 7.89
CA ASP A 99 5.15 2.59 8.43
C ASP A 99 6.21 2.54 7.31
N ASN A 100 7.35 3.20 7.51
CA ASN A 100 8.44 3.30 6.54
C ASN A 100 9.22 1.99 6.33
N ARG A 101 8.99 0.96 7.15
CA ARG A 101 9.55 -0.39 6.92
C ARG A 101 8.92 -1.08 5.71
N TYR A 102 7.69 -0.67 5.35
CA TYR A 102 7.07 -1.19 4.14
C TYR A 102 7.81 -0.71 2.89
N THR A 103 8.27 -1.66 2.08
CA THR A 103 9.08 -1.37 0.89
C THR A 103 8.66 -2.20 -0.30
N THR A 104 8.70 -1.61 -1.50
CA THR A 104 8.55 -2.35 -2.75
C THR A 104 9.83 -3.13 -3.08
N GLU A 105 9.77 -4.02 -4.07
CA GLU A 105 10.95 -4.71 -4.62
C GLU A 105 12.01 -3.74 -5.18
N LYS A 106 11.59 -2.52 -5.59
CA LYS A 106 12.48 -1.46 -6.07
C LYS A 106 12.96 -0.51 -4.95
N GLY A 107 12.68 -0.85 -3.68
CA GLY A 107 13.16 -0.09 -2.52
C GLY A 107 12.35 1.18 -2.21
N ILE A 108 11.18 1.38 -2.83
CA ILE A 108 10.34 2.55 -2.55
C ILE A 108 9.58 2.36 -1.24
N THR A 109 9.63 3.39 -0.39
CA THR A 109 8.93 3.50 0.89
C THR A 109 8.07 4.76 0.93
N ILE A 110 7.33 4.98 2.04
CA ILE A 110 6.56 6.21 2.26
C ILE A 110 7.44 7.47 2.43
N GLU A 111 8.75 7.31 2.63
CA GLU A 111 9.72 8.41 2.78
C GLU A 111 10.53 8.67 1.50
N SER A 112 10.33 7.88 0.45
CA SER A 112 11.01 8.08 -0.83
C SER A 112 10.57 9.39 -1.49
N ASP A 113 11.50 10.19 -1.98
CA ASP A 113 11.18 11.41 -2.72
C ASP A 113 10.67 11.13 -4.14
N TYR A 114 10.07 12.14 -4.78
CA TYR A 114 9.50 12.02 -6.12
C TYR A 114 10.54 11.61 -7.17
N LYS A 115 11.76 12.08 -7.05
CA LYS A 115 12.86 11.71 -7.96
C LYS A 115 13.13 10.20 -7.90
N THR A 116 13.25 9.67 -6.70
CA THR A 116 13.49 8.23 -6.48
C THR A 116 12.30 7.40 -6.99
N ILE A 117 11.06 7.86 -6.72
CA ILE A 117 9.84 7.19 -7.19
C ILE A 117 9.77 7.18 -8.72
N SER A 118 9.95 8.33 -9.36
CA SER A 118 9.86 8.47 -10.82
C SER A 118 11.01 7.80 -11.58
N ALA A 119 12.17 7.61 -10.94
CA ALA A 119 13.27 6.81 -11.47
C ALA A 119 12.97 5.30 -11.39
N ALA A 120 12.26 4.86 -10.36
CA ALA A 120 11.92 3.44 -10.16
C ALA A 120 10.69 3.01 -10.97
N TYR A 121 9.69 3.90 -11.14
CA TYR A 121 8.40 3.60 -11.76
C TYR A 121 8.01 4.66 -12.79
N ASN A 122 7.33 4.22 -13.85
CA ASN A 122 6.76 5.15 -14.81
C ASN A 122 5.46 5.77 -14.25
N VAL A 123 5.41 7.09 -14.19
CA VAL A 123 4.20 7.84 -13.81
C VAL A 123 3.25 7.86 -15.01
N SER A 124 2.05 7.32 -14.86
CA SER A 124 1.04 7.28 -15.93
C SER A 124 0.25 8.58 -16.02
N SER A 125 -0.25 9.09 -14.88
CA SER A 125 -1.01 10.34 -14.80
C SER A 125 -0.79 11.05 -13.47
N ILE A 126 -1.14 12.33 -13.43
CA ILE A 126 -1.18 13.12 -12.21
C ILE A 126 -2.54 13.80 -12.15
N ASP A 127 -3.39 13.36 -11.20
CA ASP A 127 -4.73 13.92 -11.05
C ASP A 127 -4.68 15.11 -10.09
N ASN A 128 -5.29 16.21 -10.48
CA ASN A 128 -5.34 17.46 -9.70
C ASN A 128 -6.54 17.44 -8.77
N MET A 129 -6.30 17.18 -7.47
CA MET A 129 -7.33 17.17 -6.44
C MET A 129 -7.31 18.47 -5.63
N ILE A 130 -8.26 18.65 -4.70
CA ILE A 130 -8.42 19.90 -3.95
C ILE A 130 -7.13 20.30 -3.21
N LYS A 131 -6.56 19.39 -2.45
CA LYS A 131 -5.38 19.65 -1.60
C LYS A 131 -4.12 18.94 -2.05
N ASP A 132 -4.25 17.92 -2.88
CA ASP A 132 -3.16 17.02 -3.22
C ASP A 132 -3.14 16.74 -4.73
N ALA A 133 -1.97 16.45 -5.27
CA ALA A 133 -1.79 15.83 -6.58
C ALA A 133 -1.69 14.32 -6.38
N VAL A 134 -2.50 13.54 -7.09
CA VAL A 134 -2.47 12.07 -7.05
C VAL A 134 -1.60 11.55 -8.18
N VAL A 135 -0.44 11.01 -7.85
CA VAL A 135 0.54 10.48 -8.80
C VAL A 135 0.29 8.99 -9.00
N ARG A 136 -0.23 8.62 -10.17
CA ARG A 136 -0.52 7.23 -10.53
C ARG A 136 0.66 6.59 -11.24
N ILE A 137 0.90 5.33 -10.91
CA ILE A 137 1.99 4.54 -11.46
C ILE A 137 1.45 3.57 -12.52
N ASP A 138 2.13 3.52 -13.64
CA ASP A 138 1.79 2.64 -14.75
C ASP A 138 1.89 1.16 -14.35
N ASP A 139 0.94 0.34 -14.79
CA ASP A 139 0.85 -1.11 -14.49
C ASP A 139 0.84 -1.47 -12.99
N GLN A 140 0.52 -0.50 -12.11
CA GLN A 140 0.45 -0.72 -10.66
C GLN A 140 -0.91 -0.31 -10.10
N ASN A 141 -1.29 -0.98 -9.00
CA ASN A 141 -2.50 -0.64 -8.23
C ASN A 141 -2.19 0.31 -7.08
N PHE A 142 -1.04 0.98 -7.09
CA PHE A 142 -0.70 1.91 -6.05
C PHE A 142 -0.42 3.31 -6.61
N TYR A 143 -0.65 4.28 -5.77
CA TYR A 143 -0.46 5.68 -6.09
C TYR A 143 0.05 6.45 -4.87
N PHE A 144 0.61 7.61 -5.14
CA PHE A 144 1.14 8.53 -4.14
C PHE A 144 0.35 9.83 -4.18
N THR A 145 0.19 10.47 -3.03
CA THR A 145 -0.33 11.83 -2.99
C THR A 145 0.79 12.80 -2.60
N ILE A 146 0.89 13.91 -3.34
CA ILE A 146 1.83 15.00 -3.08
C ILE A 146 1.00 16.22 -2.68
N SER A 147 1.37 16.92 -1.58
CA SER A 147 0.67 18.14 -1.20
C SER A 147 0.83 19.21 -2.27
N LYS A 148 -0.27 19.87 -2.65
CA LYS A 148 -0.23 21.02 -3.59
C LYS A 148 0.54 22.22 -3.03
N ASP A 149 0.79 22.29 -1.73
CA ASP A 149 1.66 23.30 -1.13
C ASP A 149 3.09 23.28 -1.66
N LEU A 150 3.53 22.12 -2.17
CA LEU A 150 4.85 21.92 -2.78
C LEU A 150 4.89 22.30 -4.28
N LEU A 151 3.73 22.51 -4.91
CA LEU A 151 3.60 22.81 -6.33
C LEU A 151 3.66 24.33 -6.58
N PRO A 152 3.87 24.77 -7.84
CA PRO A 152 3.83 26.17 -8.22
C PRO A 152 2.52 26.85 -7.78
N PRO A 153 2.56 28.13 -7.37
CA PRO A 153 1.39 28.83 -6.85
C PRO A 153 0.16 28.82 -7.77
N GLU A 154 0.40 28.83 -9.08
CA GLU A 154 -0.65 28.81 -10.12
C GLU A 154 -1.51 27.58 -10.08
N ILE A 155 -0.91 26.44 -9.65
CA ILE A 155 -1.60 25.14 -9.59
C ILE A 155 -2.33 24.94 -8.26
N ARG A 156 -1.88 25.60 -7.17
CA ARG A 156 -2.40 25.34 -5.82
C ARG A 156 -3.89 25.56 -5.67
N PHE A 157 -4.42 26.57 -6.36
CA PHE A 157 -5.82 26.99 -6.25
C PHE A 157 -6.66 26.68 -7.50
N ASP A 158 -6.02 26.31 -8.60
CA ASP A 158 -6.70 25.90 -9.83
C ASP A 158 -6.83 24.36 -9.85
N MET A 159 -8.07 23.88 -9.79
CA MET A 159 -8.36 22.44 -9.84
C MET A 159 -8.50 21.91 -11.28
N THR A 160 -8.53 22.81 -12.27
CA THR A 160 -8.70 22.44 -13.67
C THR A 160 -7.38 22.42 -14.44
N ALA A 161 -6.34 23.06 -13.90
CA ALA A 161 -5.02 23.10 -14.51
C ALA A 161 -4.39 21.69 -14.52
N PRO A 162 -3.82 21.23 -15.63
CA PRO A 162 -3.08 19.98 -15.67
C PRO A 162 -1.79 20.12 -14.85
N ILE A 163 -1.43 19.05 -14.13
CA ILE A 163 -0.17 18.99 -13.41
C ILE A 163 0.82 18.16 -14.22
N GLU A 164 1.85 18.83 -14.71
CA GLU A 164 2.93 18.17 -15.44
C GLU A 164 3.93 17.53 -14.46
N LYS A 165 4.56 16.43 -14.88
CA LYS A 165 5.57 15.71 -14.06
C LYS A 165 6.70 16.63 -13.59
N THR A 166 7.07 17.59 -14.40
CA THR A 166 8.14 18.59 -14.14
C THR A 166 7.77 19.65 -13.11
N MET A 167 6.49 19.77 -12.78
CA MET A 167 6.00 20.71 -11.75
C MET A 167 6.15 20.16 -10.34
N ILE A 168 6.34 18.84 -10.18
CA ILE A 168 6.57 18.23 -8.89
C ILE A 168 8.07 18.34 -8.57
N PRO A 169 8.44 18.96 -7.44
CA PRO A 169 9.85 19.03 -7.04
C PRO A 169 10.46 17.63 -6.84
N ASP A 170 11.68 17.43 -7.28
CA ASP A 170 12.44 16.19 -7.11
C ASP A 170 12.46 15.70 -5.65
N THR A 171 12.53 16.63 -4.70
CA THR A 171 12.58 16.37 -3.26
C THR A 171 11.21 16.21 -2.59
N ALA A 172 10.11 16.31 -3.36
CA ALA A 172 8.77 16.17 -2.79
C ALA A 172 8.54 14.74 -2.30
N ALA A 173 8.33 14.58 -1.00
CA ALA A 173 7.95 13.29 -0.43
C ALA A 173 6.43 13.08 -0.51
N PRO A 174 5.96 11.84 -0.66
CA PRO A 174 4.55 11.51 -0.55
C PRO A 174 3.96 11.94 0.78
N LYS A 175 2.81 12.56 0.74
CA LYS A 175 1.97 12.77 1.93
C LYS A 175 1.32 11.46 2.34
N TYR A 176 0.87 10.68 1.36
CA TYR A 176 0.26 9.36 1.55
C TYR A 176 0.66 8.42 0.42
N VAL A 177 0.71 7.12 0.77
CA VAL A 177 0.90 6.00 -0.16
C VAL A 177 -0.26 5.05 0.00
N PHE A 178 -0.94 4.75 -1.11
CA PHE A 178 -2.09 3.87 -1.17
C PHE A 178 -1.86 2.72 -2.14
N VAL A 179 -2.35 1.53 -1.76
CA VAL A 179 -2.60 0.41 -2.66
C VAL A 179 -4.12 0.27 -2.80
N SER A 180 -4.62 0.24 -4.04
CA SER A 180 -6.05 0.11 -4.37
C SER A 180 -6.29 -1.26 -5.02
N TRP A 181 -7.31 -1.99 -4.57
CA TRP A 181 -7.65 -3.33 -5.08
C TRP A 181 -9.05 -3.39 -5.69
#